data_eea9f078d1b7db5803f121c7d9a74d74
#
_entry.id   eea9f078d1b7db5803f121c7d9a74d74
#
_cell.length_a   1.000
_cell.length_b   1.000
_cell.length_c   1.000
_cell.angle_alpha   90.00
_cell.angle_beta   90.00
_cell.angle_gamma   90.00
#
_symmetry.space_group_name_H-M   'P 1'
#
loop_
_entity.id
_entity.type
_entity.pdbx_description
1 polymer ?
#
loop_
_entity_poly.entity_id
_entity_poly.type
_entity_poly.pdbx_seq_one_letter_code
_entity_poly.pdbx_strand_id
1 'polypeptide(L)'
;MIKAAVLGSPIGHSLSPTLHNCAYEVLGWDWEYTAVEVKGGELEKFIAANRKTFRGLSLTMPLKEEALLVADSLDPLVKRINAANTLIFEENEVSAFSTDVSGFVQALAKAEVSIPNEITILGGGATARSAIAAVDGRGRTITVYSRSASRSAQLINSSISATVVVKDWTE
;
A
#
# COMPACT_ATOMS: atom_id res chain seq x y z
N MET A 1 16.79 21.41 1.35
CA MET A 1 16.25 20.23 2.07
C MET A 1 14.93 19.81 1.44
N ILE A 2 14.88 18.61 0.90
CA ILE A 2 13.69 17.98 0.29
C ILE A 2 12.92 17.23 1.37
N LYS A 3 11.58 17.26 1.34
CA LYS A 3 10.75 16.65 2.38
C LYS A 3 9.92 15.49 1.86
N ALA A 4 9.83 14.44 2.66
CA ALA A 4 8.91 13.33 2.50
C ALA A 4 8.27 12.99 3.85
N ALA A 5 7.15 12.26 3.84
CA ALA A 5 6.48 11.88 5.07
C ALA A 5 5.72 10.56 4.92
N VAL A 6 5.44 9.90 6.04
CA VAL A 6 4.41 8.87 6.13
C VAL A 6 3.15 9.44 6.76
N LEU A 7 2.01 9.17 6.13
CA LEU A 7 0.68 9.56 6.59
C LEU A 7 -0.15 8.36 6.99
N GLY A 8 -0.94 8.49 8.05
CA GLY A 8 -1.88 7.49 8.54
C GLY A 8 -2.48 7.87 9.89
N SER A 9 -3.36 7.05 10.44
CA SER A 9 -3.92 7.25 11.78
C SER A 9 -4.29 5.92 12.42
N PRO A 10 -3.71 5.60 13.61
CA PRO A 10 -2.64 6.30 14.31
C PRO A 10 -1.27 6.11 13.63
N ILE A 11 -0.38 7.09 13.69
CA ILE A 11 0.92 7.05 12.98
C ILE A 11 2.15 7.09 13.91
N GLY A 12 1.97 7.43 15.17
CA GLY A 12 3.08 7.65 16.11
C GLY A 12 4.02 6.45 16.34
N HIS A 13 3.61 5.24 15.97
CA HIS A 13 4.41 4.02 16.09
C HIS A 13 5.23 3.70 14.81
N SER A 14 5.14 4.53 13.78
CA SER A 14 5.83 4.28 12.51
C SER A 14 7.35 4.39 12.65
N LEU A 15 8.06 3.37 12.19
CA LEU A 15 9.52 3.35 12.12
C LEU A 15 10.06 3.96 10.81
N SER A 16 9.19 4.36 9.89
CA SER A 16 9.59 4.91 8.59
C SER A 16 10.48 6.15 8.72
N PRO A 17 10.21 7.12 9.63
CA PRO A 17 11.11 8.27 9.79
C PRO A 17 12.53 7.85 10.19
N THR A 18 12.68 6.93 11.13
CA THR A 18 14.00 6.43 11.56
C THR A 18 14.75 5.78 10.41
N LEU A 19 14.08 4.90 9.65
CA LEU A 19 14.71 4.17 8.54
C LEU A 19 15.12 5.10 7.40
N HIS A 20 14.24 6.01 6.98
CA HIS A 20 14.52 6.91 5.85
C HIS A 20 15.57 7.95 6.21
N ASN A 21 15.49 8.59 7.39
CA ASN A 21 16.48 9.60 7.79
C ASN A 21 17.87 8.98 7.96
N CYS A 22 17.99 7.76 8.52
CA CYS A 22 19.25 7.03 8.57
C CYS A 22 19.80 6.76 7.14
N ALA A 23 18.95 6.35 6.21
CA ALA A 23 19.36 6.13 4.82
C ALA A 23 19.80 7.43 4.15
N TYR A 24 19.10 8.54 4.36
CA TYR A 24 19.45 9.85 3.82
C TYR A 24 20.81 10.34 4.35
N GLU A 25 21.07 10.14 5.64
CA GLU A 25 22.35 10.46 6.26
C GLU A 25 23.50 9.66 5.63
N VAL A 26 23.36 8.34 5.49
CA VAL A 26 24.36 7.45 4.89
C VAL A 26 24.62 7.82 3.43
N LEU A 27 23.59 8.23 2.69
CA LEU A 27 23.69 8.63 1.28
C LEU A 27 24.16 10.07 1.08
N GLY A 28 24.26 10.86 2.14
CA GLY A 28 24.61 12.28 2.07
C GLY A 28 23.51 13.13 1.40
N TRP A 29 22.25 12.73 1.51
CA TRP A 29 21.13 13.44 0.90
C TRP A 29 20.59 14.51 1.85
N ASP A 30 20.34 15.71 1.34
CA ASP A 30 19.66 16.80 2.06
C ASP A 30 18.13 16.60 2.03
N TRP A 31 17.69 15.54 2.68
CA TRP A 31 16.29 15.12 2.78
C TRP A 31 15.86 14.98 4.23
N GLU A 32 14.58 15.22 4.48
CA GLU A 32 13.90 15.00 5.77
C GLU A 32 12.68 14.11 5.57
N TYR A 33 12.52 13.11 6.43
CA TYR A 33 11.36 12.25 6.47
C TYR A 33 10.65 12.33 7.81
N THR A 34 9.35 12.64 7.81
CA THR A 34 8.54 12.82 9.02
C THR A 34 7.33 11.88 9.06
N ALA A 35 6.69 11.76 10.23
CA ALA A 35 5.39 11.13 10.38
C ALA A 35 4.35 12.20 10.68
N VAL A 36 3.24 12.18 9.94
CA VAL A 36 2.14 13.14 10.12
C VAL A 36 0.83 12.37 10.27
N GLU A 37 0.09 12.63 11.33
CA GLU A 37 -1.21 12.01 11.53
C GLU A 37 -2.25 12.65 10.61
N VAL A 38 -2.87 11.82 9.76
CA VAL A 38 -3.95 12.20 8.85
C VAL A 38 -5.03 11.11 8.93
N LYS A 39 -6.24 11.51 9.28
CA LYS A 39 -7.37 10.60 9.44
C LYS A 39 -8.04 10.31 8.10
N GLY A 40 -8.86 9.26 8.07
CA GLY A 40 -9.69 8.95 6.91
C GLY A 40 -10.59 10.13 6.53
N GLY A 41 -10.67 10.43 5.23
CA GLY A 41 -11.39 11.58 4.68
C GLY A 41 -10.64 12.91 4.69
N GLU A 42 -9.40 12.95 5.23
CA GLU A 42 -8.63 14.21 5.33
C GLU A 42 -7.49 14.31 4.29
N LEU A 43 -7.22 13.23 3.53
CA LEU A 43 -6.07 13.16 2.64
C LEU A 43 -6.10 14.25 1.55
N GLU A 44 -7.23 14.47 0.92
CA GLU A 44 -7.38 15.49 -0.13
C GLU A 44 -7.03 16.89 0.39
N LYS A 45 -7.60 17.25 1.56
CA LYS A 45 -7.33 18.54 2.19
C LYS A 45 -5.86 18.69 2.58
N PHE A 46 -5.25 17.61 3.08
CA PHE A 46 -3.82 17.60 3.43
C PHE A 46 -2.95 17.85 2.19
N ILE A 47 -3.22 17.15 1.08
CA ILE A 47 -2.48 17.30 -0.17
C ILE A 47 -2.65 18.71 -0.73
N ALA A 48 -3.86 19.24 -0.77
CA ALA A 48 -4.12 20.60 -1.26
C ALA A 48 -3.29 21.66 -0.52
N ALA A 49 -3.14 21.50 0.81
CA ALA A 49 -2.38 22.42 1.64
C ALA A 49 -0.85 22.24 1.56
N ASN A 50 -0.37 21.03 1.18
CA ASN A 50 1.03 20.64 1.35
C ASN A 50 1.72 20.17 0.07
N ARG A 51 1.05 20.21 -1.10
CA ARG A 51 1.57 19.70 -2.38
C ARG A 51 2.98 20.23 -2.74
N LYS A 52 3.28 21.48 -2.39
CA LYS A 52 4.57 22.11 -2.67
C LYS A 52 5.62 21.86 -1.58
N THR A 53 5.21 21.28 -0.46
CA THR A 53 6.09 21.03 0.71
C THR A 53 6.81 19.71 0.59
N PHE A 54 6.12 18.68 0.09
CA PHE A 54 6.65 17.31 0.01
C PHE A 54 6.97 16.91 -1.42
N ARG A 55 8.05 16.14 -1.59
CA ARG A 55 8.38 15.46 -2.87
C ARG A 55 7.60 14.16 -3.02
N GLY A 56 7.30 13.50 -1.91
CA GLY A 56 6.52 12.28 -1.90
C GLY A 56 5.98 11.95 -0.52
N LEU A 57 4.95 11.11 -0.51
CA LEU A 57 4.27 10.66 0.70
C LEU A 57 4.15 9.14 0.70
N SER A 58 4.50 8.51 1.81
CA SER A 58 4.07 7.13 2.07
C SER A 58 2.72 7.14 2.78
N LEU A 59 1.86 6.21 2.43
CA LEU A 59 0.51 6.10 2.99
C LEU A 59 0.31 4.76 3.68
N THR A 60 -0.24 4.80 4.89
CA THR A 60 -0.69 3.61 5.59
C THR A 60 -2.18 3.71 5.95
N MET A 61 -2.69 2.81 6.77
CA MET A 61 -4.09 2.83 7.21
C MET A 61 -4.48 4.21 7.81
N PRO A 62 -5.64 4.78 7.44
CA PRO A 62 -6.67 4.25 6.53
C PRO A 62 -6.56 4.77 5.09
N LEU A 63 -5.47 5.43 4.67
CA LEU A 63 -5.39 6.31 3.52
C LEU A 63 -5.08 5.64 2.18
N LYS A 64 -4.71 4.35 2.15
CA LYS A 64 -4.25 3.67 0.91
C LYS A 64 -5.30 3.62 -0.21
N GLU A 65 -6.59 3.58 0.15
CA GLU A 65 -7.69 3.60 -0.82
C GLU A 65 -8.03 5.04 -1.24
N GLU A 66 -7.94 5.99 -0.32
CA GLU A 66 -8.15 7.42 -0.60
C GLU A 66 -7.13 7.99 -1.59
N ALA A 67 -5.92 7.42 -1.61
CA ALA A 67 -4.87 7.81 -2.54
C ALA A 67 -5.32 7.80 -4.01
N LEU A 68 -6.24 6.89 -4.38
CA LEU A 68 -6.75 6.76 -5.74
C LEU A 68 -7.65 7.92 -6.15
N LEU A 69 -8.25 8.61 -5.17
CA LEU A 69 -9.16 9.73 -5.41
C LEU A 69 -8.42 11.06 -5.59
N VAL A 70 -7.18 11.13 -5.13
CA VAL A 70 -6.36 12.36 -5.09
C VAL A 70 -5.20 12.35 -6.09
N ALA A 71 -4.92 11.20 -6.69
CA ALA A 71 -3.87 11.05 -7.69
C ALA A 71 -4.39 11.34 -9.11
N ASP A 72 -3.59 12.06 -9.88
CA ASP A 72 -3.86 12.35 -11.29
C ASP A 72 -3.55 11.11 -12.16
N SER A 73 -2.55 10.32 -11.78
CA SER A 73 -2.21 9.06 -12.46
C SER A 73 -2.04 7.90 -11.49
N LEU A 74 -2.46 6.72 -11.94
CA LEU A 74 -2.42 5.49 -11.17
C LEU A 74 -1.60 4.43 -11.92
N ASP A 75 -0.59 3.89 -11.25
CA ASP A 75 0.12 2.71 -11.74
C ASP A 75 -0.87 1.55 -12.01
N PRO A 76 -0.67 0.71 -13.05
CA PRO A 76 -1.56 -0.41 -13.35
C PRO A 76 -1.77 -1.37 -12.17
N LEU A 77 -0.73 -1.60 -11.35
CA LEU A 77 -0.84 -2.42 -10.15
C LEU A 77 -1.77 -1.77 -9.11
N VAL A 78 -1.65 -0.45 -8.90
CA VAL A 78 -2.54 0.31 -7.99
C VAL A 78 -4.00 0.16 -8.40
N LYS A 79 -4.30 0.28 -9.70
CA LYS A 79 -5.66 0.09 -10.22
C LYS A 79 -6.18 -1.31 -9.91
N ARG A 80 -5.35 -2.34 -10.10
CA ARG A 80 -5.71 -3.73 -9.85
C ARG A 80 -6.00 -4.01 -8.38
N ILE A 81 -5.08 -3.62 -7.48
CA ILE A 81 -5.25 -3.87 -6.04
C ILE A 81 -6.12 -2.83 -5.33
N ASN A 82 -6.57 -1.79 -6.04
CA ASN A 82 -7.37 -0.68 -5.52
C ASN A 82 -6.76 -0.06 -4.24
N ALA A 83 -5.44 0.12 -4.22
CA ALA A 83 -4.71 0.73 -3.11
C ALA A 83 -3.34 1.23 -3.53
N ALA A 84 -2.92 2.39 -3.01
CA ALA A 84 -1.57 2.90 -3.13
C ALA A 84 -0.96 3.15 -1.75
N ASN A 85 0.34 2.90 -1.63
CA ASN A 85 1.09 3.25 -0.42
C ASN A 85 2.08 4.39 -0.65
N THR A 86 2.18 4.91 -1.87
CA THR A 86 3.15 5.94 -2.25
C THR A 86 2.50 6.95 -3.20
N LEU A 87 2.62 8.22 -2.89
CA LEU A 87 2.33 9.33 -3.79
C LEU A 87 3.61 10.08 -4.10
N ILE A 88 3.85 10.39 -5.37
CA ILE A 88 4.96 11.22 -5.84
C ILE A 88 4.38 12.50 -6.42
N PHE A 89 4.94 13.63 -6.01
CA PHE A 89 4.56 14.95 -6.49
C PHE A 89 5.55 15.44 -7.53
N GLU A 90 5.06 15.69 -8.72
CA GLU A 90 5.73 16.45 -9.77
C GLU A 90 5.03 17.79 -9.96
N GLU A 91 5.60 18.70 -10.78
CA GLU A 91 5.12 20.08 -10.84
C GLU A 91 3.59 20.19 -11.01
N ASN A 92 3.01 19.38 -11.89
CA ASN A 92 1.57 19.43 -12.20
C ASN A 92 0.85 18.08 -12.01
N GLU A 93 1.51 17.05 -11.49
CA GLU A 93 0.96 15.71 -11.42
C GLU A 93 1.22 15.06 -10.06
N VAL A 94 0.23 14.32 -9.58
CA VAL A 94 0.33 13.41 -8.43
C VAL A 94 0.19 11.99 -8.95
N SER A 95 1.26 11.22 -8.87
CA SER A 95 1.28 9.83 -9.30
C SER A 95 1.20 8.88 -8.12
N ALA A 96 0.35 7.85 -8.21
CA ALA A 96 0.16 6.85 -7.16
C ALA A 96 0.78 5.51 -7.52
N PHE A 97 1.56 4.95 -6.58
CA PHE A 97 2.26 3.68 -6.70
C PHE A 97 2.00 2.78 -5.49
N SER A 98 2.31 1.48 -5.64
CA SER A 98 2.35 0.54 -4.52
C SER A 98 3.63 -0.28 -4.54
N THR A 99 4.35 -0.23 -3.43
CA THR A 99 5.55 -1.06 -3.16
C THR A 99 5.22 -2.30 -2.33
N ASP A 100 3.98 -2.44 -1.85
CA ASP A 100 3.59 -3.55 -0.97
C ASP A 100 3.72 -4.90 -1.67
N VAL A 101 3.30 -5.00 -2.93
CA VAL A 101 3.33 -6.26 -3.70
C VAL A 101 4.77 -6.73 -3.91
N SER A 102 5.65 -5.84 -4.36
CA SER A 102 7.08 -6.16 -4.52
C SER A 102 7.74 -6.47 -3.18
N GLY A 103 7.34 -5.78 -2.10
CA GLY A 103 7.80 -6.05 -0.75
C GLY A 103 7.43 -7.47 -0.28
N PHE A 104 6.19 -7.92 -0.51
CA PHE A 104 5.79 -9.30 -0.22
C PHE A 104 6.60 -10.31 -1.03
N VAL A 105 6.73 -10.11 -2.35
CA VAL A 105 7.50 -11.02 -3.22
C VAL A 105 8.95 -11.14 -2.74
N GLN A 106 9.60 -10.02 -2.44
CA GLN A 106 10.99 -10.01 -1.98
C GLN A 106 11.14 -10.64 -0.59
N ALA A 107 10.20 -10.38 0.33
CA ALA A 107 10.23 -10.95 1.68
C ALA A 107 10.08 -12.48 1.64
N LEU A 108 9.15 -13.01 0.84
CA LEU A 108 8.98 -14.45 0.67
C LEU A 108 10.21 -15.11 0.02
N ALA A 109 10.77 -14.46 -1.01
CA ALA A 109 11.98 -14.96 -1.67
C ALA A 109 13.18 -14.96 -0.70
N LYS A 110 13.39 -13.91 0.08
CA LYS A 110 14.46 -13.82 1.08
C LYS A 110 14.31 -14.85 2.20
N ALA A 111 13.08 -15.18 2.57
CA ALA A 111 12.78 -16.21 3.56
C ALA A 111 12.77 -17.63 2.97
N GLU A 112 13.11 -17.78 1.67
CA GLU A 112 13.12 -19.07 0.95
C GLU A 112 11.77 -19.82 1.04
N VAL A 113 10.66 -19.08 1.15
CA VAL A 113 9.33 -19.67 1.24
C VAL A 113 8.85 -20.07 -0.17
N SER A 114 8.64 -21.37 -0.37
CA SER A 114 7.95 -21.88 -1.54
C SER A 114 6.46 -21.54 -1.45
N ILE A 115 5.91 -20.85 -2.44
CA ILE A 115 4.50 -20.47 -2.44
C ILE A 115 3.67 -21.70 -2.82
N PRO A 116 2.81 -22.23 -1.91
CA PRO A 116 2.00 -23.43 -2.18
C PRO A 116 0.83 -23.12 -3.14
N ASN A 117 0.14 -24.18 -3.59
CA ASN A 117 -1.05 -24.01 -4.40
C ASN A 117 -2.28 -23.60 -3.59
N GLU A 118 -2.33 -23.97 -2.31
CA GLU A 118 -3.41 -23.57 -1.38
C GLU A 118 -2.88 -22.53 -0.40
N ILE A 119 -3.49 -21.35 -0.38
CA ILE A 119 -3.05 -20.20 0.42
C ILE A 119 -4.23 -19.66 1.19
N THR A 120 -4.03 -19.36 2.46
CA THR A 120 -5.03 -18.71 3.30
C THR A 120 -4.55 -17.32 3.72
N ILE A 121 -5.41 -16.31 3.54
CA ILE A 121 -5.17 -14.93 3.96
C ILE A 121 -6.24 -14.53 4.97
N LEU A 122 -5.81 -14.02 6.12
CA LEU A 122 -6.68 -13.50 7.17
C LEU A 122 -6.77 -11.98 7.09
N GLY A 123 -7.94 -11.47 6.73
CA GLY A 123 -8.22 -10.04 6.55
C GLY A 123 -8.52 -9.65 5.11
N GLY A 124 -9.37 -8.62 4.93
CA GLY A 124 -9.87 -8.15 3.62
C GLY A 124 -9.46 -6.71 3.26
N GLY A 125 -8.41 -6.16 3.88
CA GLY A 125 -7.99 -4.78 3.66
C GLY A 125 -7.04 -4.60 2.46
N ALA A 126 -6.52 -3.39 2.30
CA ALA A 126 -5.57 -3.03 1.24
C ALA A 126 -4.33 -3.94 1.23
N THR A 127 -3.77 -4.26 2.39
CA THR A 127 -2.62 -5.16 2.53
C THR A 127 -2.94 -6.59 2.08
N ALA A 128 -4.15 -7.10 2.35
CA ALA A 128 -4.58 -8.41 1.85
C ALA A 128 -4.63 -8.45 0.31
N ARG A 129 -5.12 -7.39 -0.33
CA ARG A 129 -5.11 -7.27 -1.80
C ARG A 129 -3.69 -7.27 -2.37
N SER A 130 -2.75 -6.61 -1.70
CA SER A 130 -1.34 -6.65 -2.08
C SER A 130 -0.74 -8.05 -1.92
N ALA A 131 -1.09 -8.77 -0.84
CA ALA A 131 -0.66 -10.15 -0.63
C ALA A 131 -1.23 -11.09 -1.70
N ILE A 132 -2.53 -10.98 -2.05
CA ILE A 132 -3.15 -11.74 -3.15
C ILE A 132 -2.36 -11.52 -4.44
N ALA A 133 -2.10 -10.26 -4.81
CA ALA A 133 -1.37 -9.94 -6.02
C ALA A 133 0.09 -10.47 -6.00
N ALA A 134 0.72 -10.53 -4.83
CA ALA A 134 2.09 -11.02 -4.67
C ALA A 134 2.20 -12.55 -4.83
N VAL A 135 1.17 -13.29 -4.40
CA VAL A 135 1.16 -14.75 -4.49
C VAL A 135 0.32 -15.27 -5.66
N ASP A 136 -0.16 -14.38 -6.53
CA ASP A 136 -0.95 -14.72 -7.70
C ASP A 136 -0.22 -15.73 -8.60
N GLY A 137 -0.94 -16.71 -9.14
CA GLY A 137 -0.35 -17.70 -10.01
C GLY A 137 -1.36 -18.74 -10.48
N ARG A 138 -1.15 -19.24 -11.71
CA ARG A 138 -2.01 -20.25 -12.31
C ARG A 138 -2.01 -21.54 -11.49
N GLY A 139 -3.19 -22.11 -11.26
CA GLY A 139 -3.38 -23.34 -10.47
C GLY A 139 -3.37 -23.13 -8.95
N ARG A 140 -3.31 -21.88 -8.48
CA ARG A 140 -3.41 -21.57 -7.05
C ARG A 140 -4.85 -21.25 -6.65
N THR A 141 -5.19 -21.62 -5.42
CA THR A 141 -6.42 -21.24 -4.73
C THR A 141 -6.05 -20.38 -3.52
N ILE A 142 -6.58 -19.17 -3.46
CA ILE A 142 -6.37 -18.22 -2.37
C ILE A 142 -7.67 -18.05 -1.62
N THR A 143 -7.78 -18.60 -0.41
CA THR A 143 -8.93 -18.42 0.46
C THR A 143 -8.71 -17.22 1.36
N VAL A 144 -9.62 -16.25 1.31
CA VAL A 144 -9.54 -15.02 2.10
C VAL A 144 -10.67 -14.99 3.10
N TYR A 145 -10.37 -14.96 4.38
CA TYR A 145 -11.36 -14.74 5.43
C TYR A 145 -11.50 -13.25 5.72
N SER A 146 -12.68 -12.69 5.47
CA SER A 146 -12.96 -11.26 5.60
C SER A 146 -14.22 -11.00 6.42
N ARG A 147 -14.17 -10.01 7.30
CA ARG A 147 -15.34 -9.55 8.06
C ARG A 147 -16.31 -8.70 7.24
N SER A 148 -15.99 -8.38 6.02
CA SER A 148 -16.78 -7.47 5.17
C SER A 148 -17.03 -8.10 3.80
N ALA A 149 -18.24 -8.55 3.56
CA ALA A 149 -18.67 -9.07 2.26
C ALA A 149 -18.57 -8.02 1.14
N SER A 150 -18.71 -6.72 1.46
CA SER A 150 -18.62 -5.63 0.49
C SER A 150 -17.25 -5.51 -0.19
N ARG A 151 -16.20 -6.11 0.39
CA ARG A 151 -14.83 -6.12 -0.16
C ARG A 151 -14.54 -7.30 -1.08
N SER A 152 -15.45 -8.26 -1.21
CA SER A 152 -15.21 -9.51 -1.96
C SER A 152 -14.79 -9.25 -3.40
N ALA A 153 -15.47 -8.36 -4.11
CA ALA A 153 -15.13 -8.04 -5.50
C ALA A 153 -13.72 -7.47 -5.65
N GLN A 154 -13.29 -6.59 -4.76
CA GLN A 154 -11.94 -6.01 -4.78
C GLN A 154 -10.86 -7.05 -4.50
N LEU A 155 -11.12 -8.00 -3.57
CA LEU A 155 -10.22 -9.10 -3.27
C LEU A 155 -10.05 -10.02 -4.48
N ILE A 156 -11.14 -10.43 -5.12
CA ILE A 156 -11.13 -11.27 -6.32
C ILE A 156 -10.36 -10.57 -7.45
N ASN A 157 -10.63 -9.30 -7.71
CA ASN A 157 -10.00 -8.53 -8.78
C ASN A 157 -8.50 -8.27 -8.55
N SER A 158 -7.99 -8.52 -7.35
CA SER A 158 -6.55 -8.38 -7.06
C SER A 158 -5.70 -9.50 -7.63
N SER A 159 -6.30 -10.63 -8.03
CA SER A 159 -5.67 -11.74 -8.75
C SER A 159 -5.96 -11.65 -10.25
N ILE A 160 -5.04 -12.16 -11.09
CA ILE A 160 -5.22 -12.34 -12.54
C ILE A 160 -5.36 -13.83 -12.88
N SER A 161 -4.66 -14.70 -12.16
CA SER A 161 -4.47 -16.11 -12.54
C SER A 161 -4.93 -17.10 -11.49
N ALA A 162 -4.86 -16.76 -10.20
CA ALA A 162 -5.29 -17.63 -9.12
C ALA A 162 -6.82 -17.56 -8.93
N THR A 163 -7.40 -18.64 -8.43
CA THR A 163 -8.79 -18.65 -7.96
C THR A 163 -8.84 -18.03 -6.57
N VAL A 164 -9.59 -16.94 -6.40
CA VAL A 164 -9.78 -16.30 -5.08
C VAL A 164 -11.15 -16.64 -4.54
N VAL A 165 -11.20 -17.25 -3.35
CA VAL A 165 -12.42 -17.60 -2.63
C VAL A 165 -12.51 -16.72 -1.39
N VAL A 166 -13.58 -15.93 -1.27
CA VAL A 166 -13.79 -15.08 -0.10
C VAL A 166 -14.82 -15.73 0.80
N LYS A 167 -14.46 -15.90 2.07
CA LYS A 167 -15.29 -16.47 3.12
C LYS A 167 -15.55 -15.48 4.23
N ASP A 168 -16.64 -15.66 4.95
CA ASP A 168 -16.89 -14.90 6.17
C ASP A 168 -15.87 -15.28 7.24
N TRP A 169 -15.53 -14.32 8.11
CA TRP A 169 -14.58 -14.53 9.20
C TRP A 169 -15.04 -15.58 10.23
N THR A 170 -16.34 -15.85 10.28
CA THR A 170 -16.97 -16.79 11.21
C THR A 170 -17.06 -18.23 10.68
N GLU A 171 -16.76 -18.45 9.41
CA GLU A 171 -16.66 -19.79 8.81
C GLU A 171 -15.27 -20.43 9.11
#